data_3b888f6e038a80f7d513b25327814bcd
#
_entry.id   3b888f6e038a80f7d513b25327814bcd
#
_cell.length_a   1.000
_cell.length_b   1.000
_cell.length_c   1.000
_cell.angle_alpha   90.00
_cell.angle_beta   90.00
_cell.angle_gamma   90.00
#
_symmetry.space_group_name_H-M   'P 1'
#
loop_
_entity.id
_entity.type
_entity.pdbx_description
1 polymer ?
#
loop_
_entity_poly.entity_id
_entity_poly.type
_entity_poly.pdbx_seq_one_letter_code
_entity_poly.pdbx_strand_id
1 'polypeptide(L)'
;MLLRDKIQIPFVNTGTTTLEPGAPVVVGDRLKYYGVIGVTPSQVEPGQSGVLDILGEFSFNTTDVPVVAQYQQVYAFHDSNTNKVTFSLAAGDKYVYAGIASKARASAAEPLVLLLGVNNTTYKSASSS
;
A
#
# COMPACT_ATOMS: atom_id res chain seq x y z
N MET A 1 -13.81 -8.25 -20.91
CA MET A 1 -12.64 -8.02 -21.79
C MET A 1 -11.53 -7.36 -21.02
N LEU A 2 -10.34 -7.90 -21.12
CA LEU A 2 -9.17 -7.32 -20.50
C LEU A 2 -8.67 -6.14 -21.33
N LEU A 3 -8.60 -4.95 -20.74
CA LEU A 3 -8.10 -3.76 -21.45
C LEU A 3 -6.59 -3.64 -21.34
N ARG A 4 -6.03 -4.07 -20.21
CA ARG A 4 -4.58 -4.11 -20.02
C ARG A 4 -4.27 -5.08 -18.89
N ASP A 5 -3.10 -5.69 -18.95
CA ASP A 5 -2.66 -6.66 -17.94
C ASP A 5 -1.73 -6.03 -16.91
N LYS A 6 -1.40 -4.76 -17.05
CA LYS A 6 -0.56 -4.01 -16.11
C LYS A 6 -1.20 -2.66 -15.85
N ILE A 7 -1.50 -2.39 -14.59
CA ILE A 7 -2.19 -1.15 -14.20
C ILE A 7 -1.20 -0.25 -13.48
N GLN A 8 -0.98 0.93 -14.03
CA GLN A 8 -0.11 1.95 -13.44
C GLN A 8 -0.86 3.26 -13.36
N ILE A 9 -0.58 4.03 -12.32
CA ILE A 9 -1.14 5.37 -12.17
C ILE A 9 0.00 6.38 -12.02
N PRO A 10 -0.17 7.60 -12.52
CA PRO A 10 0.84 8.65 -12.36
C PRO A 10 0.82 9.24 -10.96
N PHE A 11 1.96 9.74 -10.51
CA PHE A 11 2.05 10.47 -9.26
C PHE A 11 3.27 11.40 -9.32
N VAL A 12 3.36 12.30 -8.33
CA VAL A 12 4.51 13.17 -8.15
C VAL A 12 5.08 12.92 -6.76
N ASN A 13 6.40 12.78 -6.67
CA ASN A 13 7.06 12.66 -5.38
C ASN A 13 7.09 14.03 -4.71
N THR A 14 6.20 14.26 -3.76
CA THR A 14 6.10 15.51 -3.01
C THR A 14 6.92 15.51 -1.73
N GLY A 15 7.59 14.41 -1.43
CA GLY A 15 8.42 14.30 -0.23
C GLY A 15 9.80 14.85 -0.42
N THR A 16 10.61 14.75 0.62
CA THR A 16 11.97 15.27 0.65
C THR A 16 13.03 14.23 0.37
N THR A 17 12.63 12.97 0.21
CA THR A 17 13.56 11.84 -0.01
C THR A 17 13.29 11.18 -1.35
N THR A 18 14.34 10.59 -1.92
CA THR A 18 14.21 9.79 -3.14
C THR A 18 13.46 8.49 -2.83
N LEU A 19 12.55 8.13 -3.71
CA LEU A 19 11.86 6.84 -3.66
C LEU A 19 12.63 5.84 -4.49
N GLU A 20 13.10 4.78 -3.86
CA GLU A 20 13.82 3.71 -4.55
C GLU A 20 12.82 2.72 -5.16
N PRO A 21 13.24 1.88 -6.12
CA PRO A 21 12.34 0.86 -6.67
C PRO A 21 11.79 -0.03 -5.55
N GLY A 22 10.49 -0.32 -5.63
CA GLY A 22 9.83 -1.13 -4.60
C GLY A 22 9.27 -0.33 -3.43
N ALA A 23 9.34 0.99 -3.48
CA ALA A 23 8.83 1.84 -2.39
C ALA A 23 7.30 1.91 -2.46
N PRO A 24 6.62 1.74 -1.30
CA PRO A 24 5.18 1.95 -1.25
C PRO A 24 4.86 3.44 -1.22
N VAL A 25 3.82 3.83 -1.94
CA VAL A 25 3.34 5.22 -1.98
C VAL A 25 1.81 5.19 -1.97
N VAL A 26 1.21 6.11 -1.22
CA VAL A 26 -0.24 6.27 -1.20
C VAL A 26 -0.58 7.59 -1.86
N VAL A 27 -1.53 7.57 -2.80
CA VAL A 27 -2.04 8.76 -3.45
C VAL A 27 -3.53 8.88 -3.18
N GLY A 28 -4.09 10.10 -3.35
CA GLY A 28 -5.48 10.37 -3.07
C GLY A 28 -5.64 11.00 -1.68
N ASP A 29 -6.88 11.11 -1.23
CA ASP A 29 -7.21 11.75 0.03
C ASP A 29 -8.14 10.85 0.84
N ARG A 30 -7.60 10.23 1.88
CA ARG A 30 -8.37 9.31 2.72
C ARG A 30 -9.57 10.00 3.37
N LEU A 31 -9.42 11.28 3.72
CA LEU A 31 -10.50 12.02 4.36
C LEU A 31 -11.65 12.32 3.40
N LYS A 32 -11.39 12.22 2.11
CA LYS A 32 -12.43 12.36 1.08
C LYS A 32 -12.88 11.00 0.54
N TYR A 33 -12.56 9.94 1.27
CA TYR A 33 -13.00 8.56 0.98
C TYR A 33 -12.40 8.00 -0.30
N TYR A 34 -11.21 8.49 -0.71
CA TYR A 34 -10.49 7.85 -1.79
C TYR A 34 -9.00 7.88 -1.50
N GLY A 35 -8.35 6.84 -1.90
CA GLY A 35 -6.92 6.69 -1.76
C GLY A 35 -6.53 5.32 -2.25
N VAL A 36 -5.34 5.23 -2.83
CA VAL A 36 -4.83 3.98 -3.35
C VAL A 36 -3.36 3.88 -3.06
N ILE A 37 -2.91 2.68 -2.71
CA ILE A 37 -1.50 2.39 -2.53
C ILE A 37 -0.94 1.76 -3.80
N GLY A 38 0.29 2.12 -4.12
CA GLY A 38 1.03 1.49 -5.21
C GLY A 38 2.49 1.36 -4.86
N VAL A 39 3.26 0.80 -5.77
CA VAL A 39 4.69 0.55 -5.58
C VAL A 39 5.43 1.13 -6.77
N THR A 40 6.55 1.82 -6.48
CA THR A 40 7.37 2.41 -7.54
C THR A 40 8.15 1.33 -8.27
N PRO A 41 8.04 1.22 -9.60
CA PRO A 41 8.86 0.28 -10.37
C PRO A 41 10.26 0.80 -10.61
N SER A 42 10.49 2.11 -10.47
CA SER A 42 11.79 2.72 -10.68
C SER A 42 11.97 3.90 -9.73
N GLN A 43 13.20 4.40 -9.64
CA GLN A 43 13.56 5.50 -8.76
C GLN A 43 12.83 6.78 -9.14
N VAL A 44 12.33 7.52 -8.14
CA VAL A 44 11.65 8.81 -8.34
C VAL A 44 12.21 9.81 -7.33
N GLU A 45 12.84 10.86 -7.84
CA GLU A 45 13.45 11.89 -6.97
C GLU A 45 12.41 12.91 -6.51
N PRO A 46 12.71 13.64 -5.44
CA PRO A 46 11.80 14.71 -4.97
C PRO A 46 11.44 15.67 -6.10
N GLY A 47 10.16 15.98 -6.23
CA GLY A 47 9.65 16.84 -7.27
C GLY A 47 9.46 16.19 -8.62
N GLN A 48 9.92 14.98 -8.79
CA GLN A 48 9.84 14.25 -10.06
C GLN A 48 8.51 13.52 -10.17
N SER A 49 8.02 13.39 -11.40
CA SER A 49 6.87 12.57 -11.70
C SER A 49 7.29 11.13 -11.94
N GLY A 50 6.43 10.21 -11.57
CA GLY A 50 6.66 8.78 -11.78
C GLY A 50 5.34 8.05 -11.94
N VAL A 51 5.41 6.73 -11.91
CA VAL A 51 4.24 5.87 -11.96
C VAL A 51 4.27 4.89 -10.79
N LEU A 52 3.10 4.37 -10.45
CA LEU A 52 2.95 3.36 -9.41
C LEU A 52 2.27 2.13 -10.01
N ASP A 53 2.82 0.95 -9.70
CA ASP A 53 2.12 -0.30 -9.95
C ASP A 53 1.11 -0.50 -8.83
N ILE A 54 -0.17 -0.68 -9.15
CA ILE A 54 -1.22 -0.80 -8.16
C ILE A 54 -1.86 -2.17 -8.09
N LEU A 55 -1.40 -3.10 -8.91
CA LEU A 55 -1.85 -4.49 -8.88
C LEU A 55 -0.64 -5.40 -8.79
N GLY A 56 -0.78 -6.47 -8.03
CA GLY A 56 0.24 -7.50 -7.96
C GLY A 56 0.59 -7.88 -6.53
N GLU A 57 1.55 -8.80 -6.41
CA GLU A 57 2.07 -9.23 -5.14
C GLU A 57 3.41 -8.55 -4.90
N PHE A 58 3.53 -7.88 -3.75
CA PHE A 58 4.73 -7.13 -3.41
C PHE A 58 5.16 -7.46 -1.99
N SER A 59 6.47 -7.41 -1.74
CA SER A 59 7.02 -7.61 -0.41
C SER A 59 7.60 -6.30 0.11
N PHE A 60 7.43 -6.07 1.40
CA PHE A 60 7.91 -4.86 2.07
C PHE A 60 8.74 -5.23 3.29
N ASN A 61 9.87 -4.56 3.43
CA ASN A 61 10.70 -4.70 4.63
C ASN A 61 10.24 -3.64 5.62
N THR A 62 9.54 -4.07 6.65
CA THR A 62 9.02 -3.16 7.67
C THR A 62 8.99 -3.87 9.02
N THR A 63 9.17 -3.10 10.09
CA THR A 63 8.98 -3.61 11.45
C THR A 63 7.55 -3.41 11.95
N ASP A 64 6.72 -2.74 11.16
CA ASP A 64 5.29 -2.61 11.46
C ASP A 64 4.62 -3.98 11.31
N VAL A 65 3.57 -4.20 12.05
CA VAL A 65 2.76 -5.43 12.00
C VAL A 65 3.61 -6.70 11.89
N PRO A 66 4.41 -7.02 12.93
CA PRO A 66 5.35 -8.15 12.85
C PRO A 66 4.65 -9.51 12.74
N VAL A 67 3.41 -9.62 13.17
CA VAL A 67 2.64 -10.86 13.09
C VAL A 67 1.38 -10.59 12.27
N VAL A 68 1.24 -11.30 11.17
CA VAL A 68 0.10 -11.14 10.27
C VAL A 68 -0.37 -12.53 9.85
N ALA A 69 -1.66 -12.76 9.89
CA ALA A 69 -2.23 -14.01 9.40
C ALA A 69 -2.36 -13.96 7.88
N GLN A 70 -2.28 -15.12 7.24
CA GLN A 70 -2.58 -15.21 5.81
C GLN A 70 -4.00 -14.71 5.57
N TYR A 71 -4.19 -13.92 4.52
CA TYR A 71 -5.45 -13.29 4.10
C TYR A 71 -5.89 -12.12 4.98
N GLN A 72 -5.12 -11.74 5.98
CA GLN A 72 -5.46 -10.60 6.84
C GLN A 72 -5.38 -9.30 6.06
N GLN A 73 -6.35 -8.41 6.29
CA GLN A 73 -6.35 -7.08 5.69
C GLN A 73 -5.28 -6.21 6.33
N VAL A 74 -4.61 -5.42 5.51
CA VAL A 74 -3.55 -4.52 5.97
C VAL A 74 -3.85 -3.13 5.42
N TYR A 75 -3.58 -2.12 6.25
CA TYR A 75 -3.80 -0.72 5.94
C TYR A 75 -2.46 0.02 5.96
N ALA A 76 -2.40 1.16 5.30
CA ALA A 76 -1.16 1.92 5.21
C ALA A 76 -1.43 3.41 5.31
N PHE A 77 -0.49 4.11 5.94
CA PHE A 77 -0.43 5.57 5.97
C PHE A 77 0.90 6.01 5.38
N HIS A 78 0.84 6.94 4.44
CA HIS A 78 2.04 7.50 3.80
C HIS A 78 2.18 8.96 4.22
N ASP A 79 3.28 9.29 4.90
CA ASP A 79 3.63 10.66 5.20
C ASP A 79 4.27 11.27 3.95
N SER A 80 3.53 12.11 3.24
CA SER A 80 3.99 12.64 1.96
C SER A 80 5.16 13.61 2.10
N ASN A 81 5.45 14.11 3.29
CA ASN A 81 6.61 14.99 3.49
C ASN A 81 7.91 14.20 3.58
N THR A 82 7.89 13.08 4.29
CA THR A 82 9.09 12.27 4.54
C THR A 82 9.15 11.02 3.67
N ASN A 83 8.05 10.68 3.00
CA ASN A 83 7.88 9.43 2.24
C ASN A 83 7.93 8.18 3.11
N LYS A 84 7.69 8.33 4.41
CA LYS A 84 7.63 7.18 5.29
C LYS A 84 6.23 6.57 5.23
N VAL A 85 6.17 5.24 5.07
CA VAL A 85 4.92 4.50 5.08
C VAL A 85 4.85 3.64 6.34
N THR A 86 3.70 3.71 7.02
CA THR A 86 3.42 2.90 8.21
C THR A 86 2.27 1.95 7.88
N PHE A 87 2.45 0.67 8.20
CA PHE A 87 1.41 -0.33 8.01
C PHE A 87 0.67 -0.59 9.31
N SER A 88 -0.60 -0.99 9.19
CA SER A 88 -1.46 -1.23 10.35
C SER A 88 -2.44 -2.36 10.02
N LEU A 89 -2.80 -3.14 11.04
CA LEU A 89 -3.85 -4.16 10.90
C LEU A 89 -5.23 -3.59 11.16
N ALA A 90 -5.32 -2.36 11.67
CA ALA A 90 -6.58 -1.71 11.96
C ALA A 90 -6.79 -0.50 11.06
N ALA A 91 -8.01 -0.32 10.61
CA ALA A 91 -8.39 0.89 9.88
C ALA A 91 -8.30 2.11 10.80
N GLY A 92 -8.11 3.28 10.21
CA GLY A 92 -8.06 4.53 10.95
C GLY A 92 -8.26 5.69 10.00
N ASP A 93 -8.43 6.89 10.55
CA ASP A 93 -8.78 8.05 9.74
C ASP A 93 -7.75 8.39 8.67
N LYS A 94 -6.48 8.14 8.95
CA LYS A 94 -5.40 8.47 8.03
C LYS A 94 -4.92 7.29 7.20
N TYR A 95 -5.45 6.09 7.43
CA TYR A 95 -5.00 4.89 6.73
C TYR A 95 -5.88 4.60 5.53
N VAL A 96 -5.26 4.10 4.47
CA VAL A 96 -5.97 3.55 3.32
C VAL A 96 -5.83 2.03 3.35
N TYR A 97 -6.81 1.34 2.80
CA TYR A 97 -6.71 -0.10 2.63
C TYR A 97 -5.60 -0.43 1.64
N ALA A 98 -4.62 -1.23 2.06
CA ALA A 98 -3.49 -1.55 1.22
C ALA A 98 -3.69 -2.85 0.46
N GLY A 99 -4.24 -3.87 1.11
CA GLY A 99 -4.43 -5.17 0.49
C GLY A 99 -4.52 -6.25 1.53
N ILE A 100 -4.39 -7.49 1.08
CA ILE A 100 -4.42 -8.64 1.98
C ILE A 100 -3.05 -9.33 1.98
N ALA A 101 -2.68 -9.88 3.13
CA ALA A 101 -1.45 -10.65 3.23
C ALA A 101 -1.60 -11.95 2.44
N SER A 102 -0.71 -12.18 1.48
CA SER A 102 -0.77 -13.40 0.68
C SER A 102 -0.20 -14.59 1.43
N LYS A 103 0.62 -14.33 2.46
CA LYS A 103 1.15 -15.39 3.32
C LYS A 103 1.26 -14.86 4.74
N ALA A 104 1.29 -15.78 5.70
CA ALA A 104 1.46 -15.42 7.09
C ALA A 104 2.87 -14.88 7.35
N ARG A 105 2.98 -13.98 8.31
CA ARG A 105 4.24 -13.41 8.77
C ARG A 105 4.34 -13.67 10.28
N ALA A 106 5.42 -14.31 10.69
CA ALA A 106 5.58 -14.70 12.09
C ALA A 106 6.41 -13.71 12.90
N SER A 107 7.25 -12.91 12.26
CA SER A 107 8.10 -11.94 12.94
C SER A 107 8.53 -10.83 11.99
N ALA A 108 9.06 -9.74 12.56
CA ALA A 108 9.56 -8.63 11.76
C ALA A 108 10.81 -8.99 10.92
N ALA A 109 11.40 -10.16 11.15
CA ALA A 109 12.53 -10.62 10.34
C ALA A 109 12.09 -11.14 8.97
N GLU A 110 10.81 -11.45 8.79
CA GLU A 110 10.26 -11.88 7.52
C GLU A 110 9.66 -10.68 6.77
N PRO A 111 9.63 -10.72 5.44
CA PRO A 111 8.97 -9.64 4.70
C PRO A 111 7.47 -9.68 4.90
N LEU A 112 6.84 -8.50 4.82
CA LEU A 112 5.40 -8.38 4.74
C LEU A 112 5.02 -8.50 3.26
N VAL A 113 4.24 -9.51 2.89
CA VAL A 113 3.87 -9.77 1.50
C VAL A 113 2.39 -9.51 1.31
N LEU A 114 2.08 -8.56 0.44
CA LEU A 114 0.71 -8.10 0.22
C LEU A 114 0.30 -8.29 -1.24
N LEU A 115 -0.96 -8.64 -1.43
CA LEU A 115 -1.63 -8.58 -2.72
C LEU A 115 -2.30 -7.20 -2.82
N LEU A 116 -1.74 -6.34 -3.64
CA LEU A 116 -2.31 -5.02 -3.90
C LEU A 116 -3.37 -5.12 -4.99
N GLY A 117 -4.37 -4.26 -4.90
CA GLY A 117 -5.45 -4.22 -5.88
C GLY A 117 -6.54 -5.24 -5.62
N VAL A 118 -6.39 -6.08 -4.60
CA VAL A 118 -7.43 -7.01 -4.20
C VAL A 118 -8.38 -6.27 -3.27
N ASN A 119 -9.61 -6.14 -3.70
CA ASN A 119 -10.63 -5.45 -2.92
C ASN A 119 -11.40 -6.46 -2.08
N ASN A 120 -11.19 -6.40 -0.78
CA ASN A 120 -11.93 -7.23 0.17
C ASN A 120 -12.92 -6.38 0.91
N THR A 121 -14.00 -6.02 0.25
CA THR A 121 -15.02 -5.15 0.80
C THR A 121 -16.12 -5.89 1.53
N THR A 122 -15.96 -7.12 1.67
CA THR A 122 -17.02 -7.90 2.30
C THR A 122 -17.59 -7.20 3.45
N TYR A 123 -18.00 -7.11 3.38
CA TYR A 123 -18.34 -6.46 4.09
C TYR A 123 -18.69 -6.90 5.26
N LYS A 124 -18.22 -6.72 5.60
CA LYS A 124 -18.33 -7.00 6.62
C LYS A 124 -19.24 -6.66 7.22
N SER A 125 -19.49 -6.72 6.88
CA SER A 125 -20.11 -6.44 7.11
C SER A 125 -20.76 -5.91 7.67
N ALA A 126 -21.11 -6.01 7.27
CA ALA A 126 -21.73 -5.38 7.66
C ALA A 126 -22.18 -5.43 8.83
N SER A 127 -22.20 -5.90 8.96
CA SER A 127 -22.56 -5.94 9.70
C SER A 127 -22.32 -5.65 10.61
N SER A 128 -22.23 -5.51 10.42
CA SER A 128 -22.02 -5.29 10.81
C SER A 128 -22.07 -4.87 11.34
N SER A 129 -22.25 -4.95 11.21
CA SER A 129 -22.19 -4.65 11.20
C SER A 129 -22.06 -4.55 11.60
#